data_78c996eb3095fdeb9977a8e4bbaa831a
#
_entry.id   78c996eb3095fdeb9977a8e4bbaa831a
#
_cell.length_a   1.000
_cell.length_b   1.000
_cell.length_c   1.000
_cell.angle_alpha   90.00
_cell.angle_beta   90.00
_cell.angle_gamma   90.00
#
_symmetry.space_group_name_H-M   'P 1'
#
loop_
_entity.id
_entity.type
_entity.pdbx_description
1 polymer ?
#
loop_
_entity_poly.entity_id
_entity_poly.type
_entity_poly.pdbx_seq_one_letter_code
_entity_poly.pdbx_strand_id
1 'polypeptide(L)'
;SEIDLDSMGEADADVEQVKTDDDEIDLGNLAKSADAAPVIKLTNVLLVDSLKRGASDIHIEPYEKEFRVRFRIDGILYNVMALPLKLRDPLISRVKIMAKLDIAEKRLPQDGRIKIKMKVEDRSRDLDFRVSVLPTLWGEKIVMRLLDKSKLMLDMTKLGFEPHSLERFKNAISKPYGIVLVTGP
;
A
#
# COMPACT_ATOMS: atom_id res chain seq x y z
N SER A 1 22.83 -4.45 -16.40
CA SER A 1 21.76 -5.12 -17.15
C SER A 1 20.54 -4.22 -17.06
N GLU A 2 20.13 -3.68 -18.19
CA GLU A 2 18.88 -2.93 -18.32
C GLU A 2 17.72 -3.85 -17.97
N ILE A 3 16.82 -3.36 -17.11
CA ILE A 3 15.56 -4.06 -16.82
C ILE A 3 14.70 -3.89 -18.07
N ASP A 4 14.54 -4.96 -18.81
CA ASP A 4 13.63 -5.03 -19.95
C ASP A 4 12.18 -5.06 -19.40
N LEU A 5 11.56 -3.88 -19.40
CA LEU A 5 10.16 -3.72 -18.95
C LEU A 5 9.15 -4.39 -19.88
N ASP A 6 9.54 -4.72 -21.11
CA ASP A 6 8.68 -5.40 -22.08
C ASP A 6 8.64 -6.92 -21.86
N SER A 7 9.66 -7.48 -21.16
CA SER A 7 9.68 -8.91 -20.83
C SER A 7 8.93 -9.27 -19.54
N MET A 8 8.47 -8.29 -18.78
CA MET A 8 7.58 -8.51 -17.64
C MET A 8 6.17 -8.74 -18.16
N GLY A 9 5.90 -10.00 -18.49
CA GLY A 9 4.73 -10.50 -19.19
C GLY A 9 3.41 -9.85 -18.75
N GLU A 10 2.51 -9.80 -19.70
CA GLU A 10 1.14 -9.31 -19.66
C GLU A 10 0.46 -9.57 -18.30
N ALA A 11 0.70 -8.68 -17.35
CA ALA A 11 -0.13 -8.55 -16.18
C ALA A 11 -1.27 -7.58 -16.57
N ASP A 12 -2.21 -8.09 -17.40
CA ASP A 12 -3.52 -7.46 -17.58
C ASP A 12 -4.28 -7.52 -16.26
N ALA A 13 -3.78 -6.76 -15.28
CA ALA A 13 -4.53 -6.43 -14.09
C ALA A 13 -4.99 -4.98 -14.27
N ASP A 14 -6.21 -4.82 -14.74
CA ASP A 14 -6.89 -3.52 -14.74
C ASP A 14 -6.99 -3.05 -13.29
N VAL A 15 -6.08 -2.16 -12.91
CA VAL A 15 -6.13 -1.48 -11.62
C VAL A 15 -7.01 -0.27 -11.80
N GLU A 16 -8.30 -0.42 -11.50
CA GLU A 16 -9.21 0.73 -11.41
C GLU A 16 -9.07 1.37 -10.02
N GLN A 17 -8.68 2.63 -10.02
CA GLN A 17 -8.74 3.45 -8.81
C GLN A 17 -10.22 3.70 -8.46
N VAL A 18 -10.62 3.40 -7.22
CA VAL A 18 -11.99 3.72 -6.77
C VAL A 18 -12.14 5.23 -6.81
N LYS A 19 -12.93 5.72 -7.76
CA LYS A 19 -13.40 7.12 -7.76
C LYS A 19 -14.31 7.29 -6.54
N THR A 20 -13.88 8.07 -5.58
CA THR A 20 -14.80 8.69 -4.62
C THR A 20 -15.29 9.98 -5.27
N ASP A 21 -16.58 10.23 -5.21
CA ASP A 21 -17.34 11.25 -5.96
C ASP A 21 -16.87 12.72 -5.83
N ASP A 22 -15.79 13.02 -5.13
CA ASP A 22 -15.40 14.41 -4.81
C ASP A 22 -14.06 14.89 -5.40
N ASP A 23 -13.27 14.07 -6.09
CA ASP A 23 -12.01 14.55 -6.69
C ASP A 23 -11.69 13.82 -8.00
N GLU A 24 -12.05 14.42 -9.14
CA GLU A 24 -11.46 14.13 -10.44
C GLU A 24 -9.99 14.58 -10.45
N ILE A 25 -9.08 13.70 -10.02
CA ILE A 25 -7.67 13.88 -10.38
C ILE A 25 -7.55 13.50 -11.85
N ASP A 26 -7.41 14.50 -12.70
CA ASP A 26 -7.19 14.32 -14.14
C ASP A 26 -5.86 13.61 -14.40
N LEU A 27 -5.92 12.28 -14.39
CA LEU A 27 -4.80 11.39 -14.71
C LEU A 27 -4.36 11.54 -16.18
N GLY A 28 -5.18 12.19 -17.04
CA GLY A 28 -4.87 12.45 -18.44
C GLY A 28 -3.70 13.38 -18.64
N ASN A 29 -3.45 14.30 -17.71
CA ASN A 29 -2.32 15.23 -17.79
C ASN A 29 -1.00 14.63 -17.30
N LEU A 30 -1.03 13.64 -16.40
CA LEU A 30 0.17 12.91 -15.99
C LEU A 30 0.62 11.85 -17.02
N ALA A 31 -0.31 11.33 -17.83
CA ALA A 31 0.01 10.38 -18.89
C ALA A 31 0.73 11.02 -20.09
N LYS A 32 0.80 12.35 -20.15
CA LYS A 32 1.43 13.08 -21.28
C LYS A 32 2.94 13.23 -21.16
N SER A 33 3.55 12.92 -20.02
CA SER A 33 5.02 12.83 -19.95
C SER A 33 5.45 11.41 -20.36
N ALA A 34 6.37 11.30 -21.30
CA ALA A 34 6.90 10.03 -21.79
C ALA A 34 7.46 9.13 -20.67
N ASP A 35 7.85 9.72 -19.54
CA ASP A 35 8.36 9.00 -18.35
C ASP A 35 7.26 8.53 -17.38
N ALA A 36 6.02 9.01 -17.49
CA ALA A 36 4.94 8.66 -16.56
C ALA A 36 4.40 7.26 -16.78
N ALA A 37 4.31 6.79 -18.02
CA ALA A 37 3.77 5.47 -18.34
C ALA A 37 4.57 4.31 -17.70
N PRO A 38 5.92 4.29 -17.73
CA PRO A 38 6.70 3.26 -17.07
C PRO A 38 6.50 3.22 -15.55
N VAL A 39 6.40 4.39 -14.90
CA VAL A 39 6.22 4.48 -13.44
C VAL A 39 4.84 4.00 -13.01
N ILE A 40 3.80 4.29 -13.80
CA ILE A 40 2.44 3.81 -13.54
C ILE A 40 2.41 2.28 -13.62
N LYS A 41 2.94 1.70 -14.70
CA LYS A 41 3.06 0.25 -14.88
C LYS A 41 3.84 -0.39 -13.73
N LEU A 42 5.01 0.19 -13.37
CA LEU A 42 5.83 -0.30 -12.28
C LEU A 42 5.08 -0.31 -10.94
N THR A 43 4.37 0.78 -10.62
CA THR A 43 3.58 0.87 -9.38
C THR A 43 2.51 -0.23 -9.35
N ASN A 44 1.79 -0.43 -10.46
CA ASN A 44 0.76 -1.46 -10.56
C ASN A 44 1.35 -2.86 -10.42
N VAL A 45 2.48 -3.15 -11.08
CA VAL A 45 3.19 -4.43 -10.95
C VAL A 45 3.61 -4.69 -9.51
N LEU A 46 4.16 -3.69 -8.80
CA LEU A 46 4.54 -3.83 -7.40
C LEU A 46 3.35 -4.18 -6.50
N LEU A 47 2.21 -3.53 -6.72
CA LEU A 47 0.99 -3.79 -5.95
C LEU A 47 0.45 -5.20 -6.22
N VAL A 48 0.38 -5.61 -7.50
CA VAL A 48 -0.09 -6.95 -7.90
C VAL A 48 0.83 -8.04 -7.37
N ASP A 49 2.16 -7.88 -7.55
CA ASP A 49 3.15 -8.88 -7.13
C ASP A 49 3.18 -9.04 -5.61
N SER A 50 3.03 -7.94 -4.86
CA SER A 50 2.94 -7.99 -3.39
C SER A 50 1.77 -8.85 -2.92
N LEU A 51 0.60 -8.73 -3.58
CA LEU A 51 -0.57 -9.53 -3.27
C LEU A 51 -0.39 -11.00 -3.61
N LYS A 52 0.14 -11.29 -4.82
CA LYS A 52 0.40 -12.66 -5.27
C LYS A 52 1.35 -13.39 -4.32
N ARG A 53 2.34 -12.67 -3.76
CA ARG A 53 3.30 -13.23 -2.80
C ARG A 53 2.83 -13.21 -1.35
N GLY A 54 1.62 -12.71 -1.07
CA GLY A 54 1.08 -12.62 0.29
C GLY A 54 1.84 -11.64 1.19
N ALA A 55 2.42 -10.60 0.61
CA ALA A 55 3.17 -9.61 1.37
C ALA A 55 2.25 -8.77 2.26
N SER A 56 2.68 -8.51 3.49
CA SER A 56 2.02 -7.59 4.42
C SER A 56 2.41 -6.13 4.20
N ASP A 57 3.66 -5.90 3.82
CA ASP A 57 4.21 -4.56 3.62
C ASP A 57 5.07 -4.49 2.35
N ILE A 58 5.02 -3.34 1.68
CA ILE A 58 5.90 -2.97 0.57
C ILE A 58 6.79 -1.83 1.06
N HIS A 59 8.10 -2.00 0.97
CA HIS A 59 9.10 -1.00 1.32
C HIS A 59 9.78 -0.50 0.06
N ILE A 60 9.71 0.81 -0.20
CA ILE A 60 10.41 1.49 -1.29
C ILE A 60 11.48 2.36 -0.62
N GLU A 61 12.74 2.02 -0.84
CA GLU A 61 13.85 2.54 -0.03
C GLU A 61 14.96 3.11 -0.89
N PRO A 62 15.17 4.44 -0.85
CA PRO A 62 16.34 5.06 -1.44
C PRO A 62 17.57 4.95 -0.52
N TYR A 63 18.70 4.70 -1.14
CA TYR A 63 20.04 4.77 -0.55
C TYR A 63 20.96 5.60 -1.44
N GLU A 64 22.18 5.82 -1.01
CA GLU A 64 23.15 6.64 -1.76
C GLU A 64 23.35 6.16 -3.20
N LYS A 65 23.57 4.87 -3.38
CA LYS A 65 23.90 4.23 -4.66
C LYS A 65 22.89 3.20 -5.11
N GLU A 66 21.85 2.99 -4.32
CA GLU A 66 20.85 1.94 -4.54
C GLU A 66 19.46 2.50 -4.30
N PHE A 67 18.53 2.11 -5.15
CA PHE A 67 17.11 2.32 -4.94
C PHE A 67 16.43 0.96 -5.06
N ARG A 68 15.84 0.47 -3.98
CA ARG A 68 15.33 -0.90 -3.92
C ARG A 68 13.91 -0.99 -3.39
N VAL A 69 13.26 -2.09 -3.76
CA VAL A 69 11.95 -2.50 -3.24
C VAL A 69 12.10 -3.80 -2.48
N ARG A 70 11.53 -3.84 -1.28
CA ARG A 70 11.45 -5.05 -0.46
C ARG A 70 10.00 -5.34 -0.08
N PHE A 71 9.66 -6.62 -0.01
CA PHE A 71 8.38 -7.08 0.53
C PHE A 71 8.60 -7.74 1.88
N ARG A 72 7.66 -7.50 2.80
CA ARG A 72 7.58 -8.28 4.03
C ARG A 72 6.62 -9.43 3.81
N ILE A 73 7.12 -10.66 3.90
CA ILE A 73 6.34 -11.89 3.75
C ILE A 73 6.58 -12.72 5.01
N ASP A 74 5.53 -13.10 5.72
CA ASP A 74 5.60 -13.85 6.99
C ASP A 74 6.58 -13.23 8.00
N GLY A 75 6.57 -11.89 8.10
CA GLY A 75 7.41 -11.12 9.02
C GLY A 75 8.84 -10.82 8.53
N ILE A 76 9.31 -11.50 7.48
CA ILE A 76 10.68 -11.35 6.94
C ILE A 76 10.68 -10.41 5.73
N LEU A 77 11.69 -9.54 5.64
CA LEU A 77 11.89 -8.63 4.52
C LEU A 77 12.76 -9.27 3.44
N TYR A 78 12.19 -9.43 2.24
CA TYR A 78 12.88 -9.94 1.06
C TYR A 78 13.15 -8.83 0.05
N ASN A 79 14.35 -8.80 -0.53
CA ASN A 79 14.64 -7.94 -1.67
C ASN A 79 13.88 -8.47 -2.90
N VAL A 80 13.07 -7.60 -3.51
CA VAL A 80 12.27 -7.94 -4.69
C VAL A 80 12.96 -7.46 -5.95
N MET A 81 13.37 -6.19 -5.96
CA MET A 81 14.07 -5.60 -7.09
C MET A 81 14.92 -4.40 -6.68
N ALA A 82 15.97 -4.16 -7.45
CA ALA A 82 16.72 -2.92 -7.48
C ALA A 82 16.22 -2.08 -8.66
N LEU A 83 15.98 -0.80 -8.42
CA LEU A 83 15.49 0.14 -9.42
C LEU A 83 16.57 1.16 -9.78
N PRO A 84 16.59 1.65 -11.02
CA PRO A 84 17.43 2.78 -11.39
C PRO A 84 17.14 4.01 -10.53
N LEU A 85 18.18 4.72 -10.08
CA LEU A 85 18.02 5.93 -9.25
C LEU A 85 17.15 7.01 -9.91
N LYS A 86 17.14 7.08 -11.24
CA LYS A 86 16.29 8.01 -12.02
C LYS A 86 14.80 7.81 -11.81
N LEU A 87 14.35 6.60 -11.38
CA LEU A 87 12.96 6.29 -11.11
C LEU A 87 12.53 6.64 -9.68
N ARG A 88 13.46 7.04 -8.81
CA ARG A 88 13.20 7.32 -7.40
C ARG A 88 12.11 8.38 -7.23
N ASP A 89 12.38 9.59 -7.70
CA ASP A 89 11.47 10.74 -7.48
C ASP A 89 10.13 10.56 -8.21
N PRO A 90 10.08 10.07 -9.47
CA PRO A 90 8.82 9.75 -10.14
C PRO A 90 7.98 8.70 -9.41
N LEU A 91 8.59 7.62 -8.91
CA LEU A 91 7.87 6.57 -8.20
C LEU A 91 7.31 7.06 -6.86
N ILE A 92 8.12 7.80 -6.09
CA ILE A 92 7.71 8.41 -4.83
C ILE A 92 6.53 9.37 -5.06
N SER A 93 6.65 10.27 -6.05
CA SER A 93 5.58 11.22 -6.40
C SER A 93 4.30 10.50 -6.80
N ARG A 94 4.39 9.41 -7.58
CA ARG A 94 3.23 8.62 -7.97
C ARG A 94 2.51 8.02 -6.76
N VAL A 95 3.24 7.42 -5.82
CA VAL A 95 2.65 6.84 -4.60
C VAL A 95 2.03 7.94 -3.73
N LYS A 96 2.68 9.10 -3.59
CA LYS A 96 2.13 10.24 -2.83
C LYS A 96 0.83 10.75 -3.44
N ILE A 97 0.74 10.88 -4.77
CA ILE A 97 -0.50 11.25 -5.47
C ILE A 97 -1.60 10.22 -5.19
N MET A 98 -1.31 8.94 -5.34
CA MET A 98 -2.29 7.88 -5.07
C MET A 98 -2.78 7.88 -3.61
N ALA A 99 -1.91 8.28 -2.67
CA ALA A 99 -2.22 8.36 -1.25
C ALA A 99 -2.80 9.73 -0.83
N LYS A 100 -3.02 10.66 -1.78
CA LYS A 100 -3.47 12.05 -1.55
C LYS A 100 -2.57 12.83 -0.60
N LEU A 101 -1.24 12.65 -0.74
CA LEU A 101 -0.21 13.32 0.04
C LEU A 101 0.37 14.51 -0.72
N ASP A 102 0.96 15.46 0.01
CA ASP A 102 1.65 16.61 -0.57
C ASP A 102 2.98 16.19 -1.24
N ILE A 103 3.04 16.33 -2.57
CA ILE A 103 4.24 15.99 -3.36
C ILE A 103 5.36 17.03 -3.23
N ALA A 104 5.03 18.26 -2.85
CA ALA A 104 6.01 19.34 -2.70
C ALA A 104 6.75 19.26 -1.36
N GLU A 105 6.08 18.77 -0.30
CA GLU A 105 6.72 18.61 1.01
C GLU A 105 7.54 17.30 1.04
N LYS A 106 8.86 17.43 1.20
CA LYS A 106 9.81 16.30 1.22
C LYS A 106 10.58 16.17 2.53
N ARG A 107 10.35 17.09 3.48
CA ARG A 107 11.12 17.20 4.72
C ARG A 107 10.40 16.65 5.94
N LEU A 108 9.07 16.51 5.85
CA LEU A 108 8.24 16.06 6.95
C LEU A 108 7.63 14.68 6.66
N PRO A 109 7.48 13.83 7.68
CA PRO A 109 6.74 12.59 7.52
C PRO A 109 5.29 12.84 7.12
N GLN A 110 4.75 11.97 6.27
CA GLN A 110 3.36 12.03 5.84
C GLN A 110 2.73 10.64 5.91
N ASP A 111 1.47 10.57 6.31
CA ASP A 111 0.67 9.35 6.32
C ASP A 111 -0.58 9.52 5.46
N GLY A 112 -0.92 8.50 4.69
CA GLY A 112 -2.09 8.50 3.83
C GLY A 112 -2.65 7.10 3.59
N ARG A 113 -3.59 7.00 2.66
CA ARG A 113 -4.23 5.73 2.27
C ARG A 113 -4.42 5.65 0.77
N ILE A 114 -4.23 4.45 0.23
CA ILE A 114 -4.53 4.12 -1.15
C ILE A 114 -5.64 3.08 -1.15
N LYS A 115 -6.76 3.39 -1.81
CA LYS A 115 -7.83 2.43 -2.06
C LYS A 115 -7.85 2.11 -3.54
N ILE A 116 -7.74 0.84 -3.88
CA ILE A 116 -7.77 0.37 -5.27
C ILE A 116 -8.69 -0.82 -5.39
N LYS A 117 -9.36 -0.90 -6.54
CA LYS A 117 -10.04 -2.12 -7.00
C LYS A 117 -9.10 -2.84 -7.94
N MET A 118 -8.93 -4.11 -7.72
CA MET A 118 -8.06 -4.94 -8.53
C MET A 118 -8.77 -6.21 -8.94
N LYS A 119 -8.70 -6.56 -10.23
CA LYS A 119 -9.12 -7.87 -10.70
C LYS A 119 -7.94 -8.83 -10.57
N VAL A 120 -8.07 -9.85 -9.75
CA VAL A 120 -7.13 -10.95 -9.64
C VAL A 120 -7.91 -12.23 -9.88
N GLU A 121 -7.54 -13.00 -10.91
CA GLU A 121 -8.19 -14.28 -11.24
C GLU A 121 -9.73 -14.17 -11.35
N ASP A 122 -10.24 -13.22 -12.17
CA ASP A 122 -11.66 -12.92 -12.39
C ASP A 122 -12.46 -12.48 -11.16
N ARG A 123 -11.80 -12.24 -10.04
CA ARG A 123 -12.44 -11.69 -8.84
C ARG A 123 -12.01 -10.27 -8.59
N SER A 124 -12.97 -9.36 -8.48
CA SER A 124 -12.69 -7.99 -8.02
C SER A 124 -12.44 -8.00 -6.52
N ARG A 125 -11.29 -7.45 -6.09
CA ARG A 125 -10.95 -7.26 -4.67
C ARG A 125 -10.72 -5.78 -4.40
N ASP A 126 -11.34 -5.29 -3.34
CA ASP A 126 -11.06 -3.96 -2.81
C ASP A 126 -9.87 -4.05 -1.86
N LEU A 127 -8.83 -3.31 -2.17
CA LEU A 127 -7.59 -3.28 -1.40
C LEU A 127 -7.43 -1.91 -0.77
N ASP A 128 -7.00 -1.91 0.46
CA ASP A 128 -6.74 -0.70 1.25
C ASP A 128 -5.28 -0.76 1.75
N PHE A 129 -4.47 0.22 1.35
CA PHE A 129 -3.09 0.33 1.81
C PHE A 129 -2.94 1.57 2.70
N ARG A 130 -2.39 1.39 3.88
CA ARG A 130 -1.87 2.50 4.66
C ARG A 130 -0.47 2.83 4.15
N VAL A 131 -0.25 4.10 3.83
CA VAL A 131 1.01 4.61 3.27
C VAL A 131 1.66 5.52 4.29
N SER A 132 2.92 5.25 4.63
CA SER A 132 3.76 6.13 5.45
C SER A 132 4.97 6.54 4.61
N VAL A 133 5.20 7.85 4.52
CA VAL A 133 6.33 8.44 3.82
C VAL A 133 7.25 9.10 4.86
N LEU A 134 8.52 8.73 4.85
CA LEU A 134 9.53 9.18 5.80
C LEU A 134 10.71 9.80 5.07
N PRO A 135 11.09 11.05 5.37
CA PRO A 135 12.32 11.66 4.85
C PRO A 135 13.57 10.88 5.31
N THR A 136 14.50 10.69 4.40
CA THR A 136 15.84 10.15 4.70
C THR A 136 16.92 11.00 4.04
N LEU A 137 18.19 10.74 4.34
CA LEU A 137 19.32 11.46 3.73
C LEU A 137 19.36 11.35 2.19
N TRP A 138 18.84 10.25 1.64
CA TRP A 138 18.92 9.97 0.20
C TRP A 138 17.58 10.08 -0.54
N GLY A 139 16.57 10.66 0.13
CA GLY A 139 15.23 10.84 -0.40
C GLY A 139 14.17 10.28 0.54
N GLU A 140 12.92 10.25 0.08
CA GLU A 140 11.81 9.77 0.89
C GLU A 140 11.70 8.24 0.81
N LYS A 141 11.63 7.59 1.97
CA LYS A 141 11.29 6.17 2.09
C LYS A 141 9.78 6.02 2.20
N ILE A 142 9.23 5.02 1.51
CA ILE A 142 7.80 4.69 1.58
C ILE A 142 7.63 3.30 2.17
N VAL A 143 6.65 3.18 3.05
CA VAL A 143 6.15 1.90 3.55
C VAL A 143 4.64 1.85 3.28
N MET A 144 4.20 0.86 2.51
CA MET A 144 2.78 0.61 2.26
C MET A 144 2.39 -0.70 2.95
N ARG A 145 1.44 -0.63 3.89
CA ARG A 145 0.88 -1.79 4.58
C ARG A 145 -0.47 -2.16 4.02
N LEU A 146 -0.62 -3.39 3.60
CA LEU A 146 -1.89 -3.94 3.14
C LEU A 146 -2.85 -4.12 4.34
N LEU A 147 -4.01 -3.49 4.25
CA LEU A 147 -5.13 -3.67 5.19
C LEU A 147 -6.14 -4.61 4.53
N ASP A 148 -5.91 -5.91 4.66
CA ASP A 148 -6.81 -6.91 4.09
C ASP A 148 -8.04 -7.09 4.99
N LYS A 149 -9.13 -6.44 4.59
CA LYS A 149 -10.41 -6.53 5.31
C LYS A 149 -11.02 -7.93 5.24
N SER A 150 -10.66 -8.74 4.25
CA SER A 150 -11.17 -10.11 4.11
C SER A 150 -10.64 -11.05 5.19
N LYS A 151 -9.49 -10.71 5.78
CA LYS A 151 -8.88 -11.44 6.90
C LYS A 151 -9.37 -10.97 8.29
N LEU A 152 -10.15 -9.88 8.33
CA LEU A 152 -10.76 -9.45 9.59
C LEU A 152 -11.80 -10.46 10.01
N MET A 153 -11.49 -11.23 11.02
CA MET A 153 -12.48 -12.04 11.73
C MET A 153 -13.41 -11.08 12.50
N LEU A 154 -14.51 -10.70 11.87
CA LEU A 154 -15.53 -9.83 12.49
C LEU A 154 -16.35 -10.55 13.58
N ASP A 155 -16.16 -11.85 13.71
CA ASP A 155 -16.85 -12.67 14.69
C ASP A 155 -16.02 -12.76 15.98
N MET A 156 -16.49 -12.09 17.01
CA MET A 156 -15.84 -12.07 18.33
C MET A 156 -15.70 -13.46 18.95
N THR A 157 -16.58 -14.40 18.58
CA THR A 157 -16.53 -15.78 19.10
C THR A 157 -15.31 -16.55 18.56
N LYS A 158 -14.80 -16.14 17.40
CA LYS A 158 -13.61 -16.75 16.74
C LYS A 158 -12.29 -16.12 17.16
N LEU A 159 -12.33 -15.02 17.93
CA LEU A 159 -11.12 -14.30 18.39
C LEU A 159 -10.40 -14.99 19.55
N GLY A 160 -10.89 -16.15 20.03
CA GLY A 160 -10.27 -16.90 21.10
C GLY A 160 -10.56 -16.38 22.51
N PHE A 161 -11.60 -15.55 22.67
CA PHE A 161 -12.07 -15.17 24.00
C PHE A 161 -12.59 -16.38 24.77
N GLU A 162 -12.22 -16.51 26.04
CA GLU A 162 -12.91 -17.38 26.94
C GLU A 162 -14.38 -16.94 27.09
N PRO A 163 -15.35 -17.88 27.23
CA PRO A 163 -16.77 -17.56 27.27
C PRO A 163 -17.14 -16.47 28.29
N HIS A 164 -16.57 -16.55 29.49
CA HIS A 164 -16.79 -15.55 30.54
C HIS A 164 -16.24 -14.17 30.19
N SER A 165 -15.05 -14.11 29.61
CA SER A 165 -14.43 -12.85 29.16
C SER A 165 -15.20 -12.22 28.01
N LEU A 166 -15.70 -13.03 27.08
CA LEU A 166 -16.53 -12.58 25.96
C LEU A 166 -17.83 -11.93 26.44
N GLU A 167 -18.49 -12.56 27.43
CA GLU A 167 -19.74 -12.05 28.03
C GLU A 167 -19.52 -10.69 28.70
N ARG A 168 -18.46 -10.58 29.52
CA ARG A 168 -18.07 -9.30 30.16
C ARG A 168 -17.77 -8.21 29.13
N PHE A 169 -17.05 -8.56 28.06
CA PHE A 169 -16.73 -7.62 26.99
C PHE A 169 -18.01 -7.14 26.27
N LYS A 170 -18.92 -8.07 25.89
CA LYS A 170 -20.21 -7.73 25.29
C LYS A 170 -21.03 -6.81 26.18
N ASN A 171 -21.08 -7.09 27.46
CA ASN A 171 -21.80 -6.27 28.43
C ASN A 171 -21.18 -4.86 28.55
N ALA A 172 -19.84 -4.74 28.48
CA ALA A 172 -19.16 -3.46 28.54
C ALA A 172 -19.44 -2.59 27.31
N ILE A 173 -19.33 -3.16 26.09
CA ILE A 173 -19.57 -2.42 24.82
C ILE A 173 -21.04 -2.05 24.60
N SER A 174 -21.98 -2.74 25.30
CA SER A 174 -23.42 -2.48 25.19
C SER A 174 -23.88 -1.30 26.05
N LYS A 175 -23.01 -0.76 26.90
CA LYS A 175 -23.37 0.40 27.74
C LYS A 175 -23.50 1.65 26.89
N PRO A 176 -24.48 2.53 27.17
CA PRO A 176 -24.72 3.75 26.38
C PRO A 176 -23.65 4.85 26.58
N TYR A 177 -22.74 4.67 27.54
CA TYR A 177 -21.65 5.61 27.86
C TYR A 177 -20.45 4.87 28.41
N GLY A 178 -19.28 5.48 28.29
CA GLY A 178 -18.00 4.95 28.73
C GLY A 178 -17.03 4.72 27.58
N ILE A 179 -15.82 4.27 27.90
CA ILE A 179 -14.76 3.94 26.96
C ILE A 179 -14.28 2.54 27.27
N VAL A 180 -14.17 1.71 26.25
CA VAL A 180 -13.51 0.40 26.32
C VAL A 180 -12.19 0.49 25.58
N LEU A 181 -11.09 0.25 26.26
CA LEU A 181 -9.74 0.27 25.69
C LEU A 181 -9.26 -1.16 25.48
N VAL A 182 -8.79 -1.45 24.27
CA VAL A 182 -8.10 -2.69 23.93
C VAL A 182 -6.64 -2.35 23.76
N THR A 183 -5.78 -2.92 24.60
CA THR A 183 -4.34 -2.70 24.60
C THR A 183 -3.61 -4.02 24.39
N GLY A 184 -2.43 -3.97 23.80
CA GLY A 184 -1.63 -5.14 23.53
C GLY A 184 -0.28 -4.76 22.92
N PRO A 185 0.62 -5.74 22.79
CA PRO A 185 1.91 -5.53 22.15
C PRO A 185 1.76 -5.23 20.65
#